data_75accfd69b1ee0b8ecebc95cf146b7e8
#
_entry.id   75accfd69b1ee0b8ecebc95cf146b7e8
#
_cell.length_a   1.000
_cell.length_b   1.000
_cell.length_c   1.000
_cell.angle_alpha   90.00
_cell.angle_beta   90.00
_cell.angle_gamma   90.00
#
_symmetry.space_group_name_H-M   'P 1'
#
loop_
_entity.id
_entity.type
_entity.pdbx_description
1 polymer ?
#
loop_
_entity_poly.entity_id
_entity_poly.type
_entity_poly.pdbx_seq_one_letter_code
_entity_poly.pdbx_strand_id
1 'polypeptide(L)'
;MAALIAKHRNEIMWWMSRITVMLCALAFSFTLAAQAYAAEITMGSGGNLVFEPSEISISAGDTVTFVNGDLPPHNMQVTDHPELSHGDLAFTGGETFEVTFPEAGDYNIQCDPHAGAGMKGVIHVQ
;
A
#
# COMPACT_ATOMS: atom_id res chain seq x y z
N MET A 1 -39.03 -48.98 22.42
CA MET A 1 -39.25 -47.53 22.21
C MET A 1 -38.07 -46.69 22.66
N ALA A 2 -37.53 -46.85 23.83
CA ALA A 2 -36.40 -46.02 24.35
C ALA A 2 -35.10 -46.12 23.52
N ALA A 3 -34.76 -47.29 22.96
CA ALA A 3 -33.57 -47.49 22.15
C ALA A 3 -33.63 -46.78 20.78
N LEU A 4 -34.81 -46.66 20.19
CA LEU A 4 -35.03 -45.95 18.91
C LEU A 4 -34.90 -44.42 19.10
N ILE A 5 -35.37 -43.90 20.22
CA ILE A 5 -35.27 -42.48 20.55
C ILE A 5 -33.81 -42.08 20.84
N ALA A 6 -33.06 -42.94 21.54
CA ALA A 6 -31.63 -42.69 21.80
C ALA A 6 -30.77 -42.69 20.54
N LYS A 7 -31.06 -43.62 19.59
CA LYS A 7 -30.37 -43.69 18.30
C LYS A 7 -30.62 -42.43 17.47
N HIS A 8 -31.85 -41.95 17.43
CA HIS A 8 -32.19 -40.75 16.65
C HIS A 8 -31.59 -39.46 17.25
N ARG A 9 -31.49 -39.36 18.56
CA ARG A 9 -30.83 -38.26 19.24
C ARG A 9 -29.32 -38.18 18.93
N ASN A 10 -28.64 -39.31 18.87
CA ASN A 10 -27.22 -39.36 18.56
C ASN A 10 -26.93 -38.95 17.09
N GLU A 11 -27.78 -39.36 16.18
CA GLU A 11 -27.67 -38.97 14.78
C GLU A 11 -27.82 -37.47 14.60
N ILE A 12 -28.82 -36.86 15.24
CA ILE A 12 -29.07 -35.41 15.16
C ILE A 12 -27.92 -34.62 15.78
N MET A 13 -27.38 -35.05 16.94
CA MET A 13 -26.23 -34.40 17.57
C MET A 13 -24.96 -34.48 16.71
N TRP A 14 -24.75 -35.61 16.01
CA TRP A 14 -23.63 -35.81 15.11
C TRP A 14 -23.71 -34.90 13.86
N TRP A 15 -24.91 -34.76 13.28
CA TRP A 15 -25.17 -33.84 12.18
C TRP A 15 -25.00 -32.38 12.59
N MET A 16 -25.51 -31.99 13.74
CA MET A 16 -25.37 -30.62 14.26
C MET A 16 -23.90 -30.25 14.52
N SER A 17 -23.11 -31.18 15.05
CA SER A 17 -21.67 -30.98 15.27
C SER A 17 -20.90 -30.74 13.96
N ARG A 18 -21.25 -31.48 12.90
CA ARG A 18 -20.64 -31.31 11.58
C ARG A 18 -21.02 -30.00 10.92
N ILE A 19 -22.27 -29.57 11.04
CA ILE A 19 -22.74 -28.28 10.53
C ILE A 19 -22.04 -27.13 11.24
N THR A 20 -21.87 -27.21 12.57
CA THR A 20 -21.17 -26.18 13.35
C THR A 20 -19.69 -26.07 12.96
N VAL A 21 -19.00 -27.18 12.76
CA VAL A 21 -17.61 -27.21 12.31
C VAL A 21 -17.47 -26.66 10.88
N MET A 22 -18.41 -26.97 9.98
CA MET A 22 -18.41 -26.46 8.62
C MET A 22 -18.68 -24.94 8.56
N LEU A 23 -19.58 -24.44 9.38
CA LEU A 23 -19.86 -23.00 9.49
C LEU A 23 -18.68 -22.23 10.09
N CYS A 24 -17.97 -22.80 11.08
CA CYS A 24 -16.74 -22.19 11.62
C CYS A 24 -15.60 -22.18 10.61
N ALA A 25 -15.48 -23.21 9.74
CA ALA A 25 -14.46 -23.25 8.70
C ALA A 25 -14.71 -22.21 7.60
N LEU A 26 -15.97 -21.92 7.27
CA LEU A 26 -16.35 -20.88 6.31
C LEU A 26 -16.16 -19.45 6.87
N ALA A 27 -16.27 -19.26 8.18
CA ALA A 27 -16.06 -17.96 8.81
C ALA A 27 -14.58 -17.57 8.90
N PHE A 28 -13.64 -18.54 8.81
CA PHE A 28 -12.20 -18.27 8.92
C PHE A 28 -11.53 -17.96 7.56
N SER A 29 -12.28 -18.01 6.47
CA SER A 29 -11.80 -17.66 5.13
C SER A 29 -12.01 -16.18 4.77
N PHE A 30 -12.24 -15.32 5.76
CA PHE A 30 -12.13 -13.89 5.56
C PHE A 30 -10.63 -13.56 5.47
N THR A 31 -10.03 -13.81 4.31
CA THR A 31 -8.75 -13.22 3.97
C THR A 31 -8.89 -11.71 4.12
N LEU A 32 -8.19 -11.14 5.10
CA LEU A 32 -7.92 -9.72 5.11
C LEU A 32 -7.17 -9.45 3.79
N ALA A 33 -7.90 -9.06 2.76
CA ALA A 33 -7.29 -8.40 1.62
C ALA A 33 -6.69 -7.12 2.21
N ALA A 34 -5.37 -7.12 2.41
CA ALA A 34 -4.65 -5.89 2.68
C ALA A 34 -5.03 -4.97 1.52
N GLN A 35 -5.85 -3.95 1.82
CA GLN A 35 -6.10 -2.89 0.86
C GLN A 35 -4.74 -2.21 0.69
N ALA A 36 -4.13 -2.39 -0.49
CA ALA A 36 -2.99 -1.60 -0.87
C ALA A 36 -3.44 -0.13 -0.80
N TYR A 37 -2.94 0.59 0.20
CA TYR A 37 -3.20 2.02 0.33
C TYR A 37 -2.39 2.67 -0.79
N ALA A 38 -3.07 3.24 -1.79
CA ALA A 38 -2.43 4.05 -2.80
C ALA A 38 -2.03 5.38 -2.14
N ALA A 39 -0.80 5.47 -1.66
CA ALA A 39 -0.24 6.71 -1.15
C ALA A 39 0.08 7.63 -2.34
N GLU A 40 -0.15 8.93 -2.18
CA GLU A 40 0.11 9.93 -3.20
C GLU A 40 1.06 11.00 -2.67
N ILE A 41 2.00 11.42 -3.49
CA ILE A 41 2.92 12.54 -3.24
C ILE A 41 2.83 13.50 -4.42
N THR A 42 2.48 14.75 -4.16
CA THR A 42 2.52 15.82 -5.16
C THR A 42 3.92 16.43 -5.20
N MET A 43 4.49 16.53 -6.39
CA MET A 43 5.76 17.21 -6.67
C MET A 43 5.50 18.65 -7.07
N GLY A 44 6.03 19.62 -6.35
CA GLY A 44 5.83 21.06 -6.65
C GLY A 44 4.48 21.59 -6.24
N SER A 45 3.94 21.13 -5.09
CA SER A 45 2.65 21.55 -4.57
C SER A 45 2.54 23.06 -4.34
N GLY A 46 1.47 23.67 -4.87
CA GLY A 46 1.21 25.10 -4.71
C GLY A 46 2.30 26.01 -5.26
N GLY A 47 3.09 25.54 -6.22
CA GLY A 47 4.21 26.27 -6.79
C GLY A 47 5.47 26.32 -5.92
N ASN A 48 5.54 25.50 -4.87
CA ASN A 48 6.72 25.37 -4.02
C ASN A 48 7.60 24.19 -4.48
N LEU A 49 8.91 24.29 -4.31
CA LEU A 49 9.85 23.22 -4.63
C LEU A 49 9.92 22.19 -3.50
N VAL A 50 8.82 21.44 -3.32
CA VAL A 50 8.62 20.45 -2.25
C VAL A 50 7.92 19.20 -2.77
N PHE A 51 8.12 18.08 -2.07
CA PHE A 51 7.20 16.93 -2.09
C PHE A 51 6.12 17.15 -1.03
N GLU A 52 4.86 16.95 -1.38
CA GLU A 52 3.74 17.10 -0.45
C GLU A 52 2.86 15.85 -0.44
N PRO A 53 2.79 15.11 0.67
CA PRO A 53 3.59 15.30 1.88
C PRO A 53 5.09 14.97 1.67
N SER A 54 5.97 15.58 2.48
CA SER A 54 7.42 15.32 2.40
C SER A 54 7.84 14.02 3.10
N GLU A 55 6.98 13.47 3.95
CA GLU A 55 7.17 12.20 4.65
C GLU A 55 5.88 11.39 4.63
N ILE A 56 5.99 10.09 4.31
CA ILE A 56 4.87 9.14 4.36
C ILE A 56 5.33 7.82 4.97
N SER A 57 4.38 7.06 5.52
CA SER A 57 4.60 5.68 5.96
C SER A 57 3.69 4.74 5.19
N ILE A 58 4.28 3.68 4.64
CA ILE A 58 3.60 2.65 3.85
C ILE A 58 4.05 1.26 4.29
N SER A 59 3.40 0.22 3.78
CA SER A 59 3.82 -1.17 3.97
C SER A 59 4.70 -1.65 2.83
N ALA A 60 5.57 -2.64 3.10
CA ALA A 60 6.36 -3.28 2.06
C ALA A 60 5.46 -3.87 0.97
N GLY A 61 5.77 -3.57 -0.28
CA GLY A 61 4.98 -3.95 -1.45
C GLY A 61 3.93 -2.92 -1.87
N ASP A 62 3.73 -1.83 -1.11
CA ASP A 62 2.82 -0.75 -1.49
C ASP A 62 3.40 0.08 -2.64
N THR A 63 2.50 0.69 -3.40
CA THR A 63 2.81 1.58 -4.51
C THR A 63 2.48 3.03 -4.14
N VAL A 64 3.40 3.93 -4.43
CA VAL A 64 3.21 5.39 -4.27
C VAL A 64 3.00 6.00 -5.64
N THR A 65 1.93 6.81 -5.79
CA THR A 65 1.67 7.62 -6.98
C THR A 65 2.31 9.00 -6.79
N PHE A 66 3.18 9.38 -7.68
CA PHE A 66 3.74 10.73 -7.74
C PHE A 66 2.98 11.56 -8.78
N VAL A 67 2.52 12.74 -8.38
CA VAL A 67 1.76 13.65 -9.24
C VAL A 67 2.58 14.91 -9.47
N ASN A 68 2.80 15.28 -10.72
CA ASN A 68 3.46 16.54 -11.06
C ASN A 68 2.52 17.72 -10.81
N GLY A 69 2.96 18.68 -10.00
CA GLY A 69 2.17 19.84 -9.58
C GLY A 69 2.35 21.04 -10.50
N ASP A 70 2.36 22.24 -9.90
CA ASP A 70 2.18 23.52 -10.61
C ASP A 70 3.43 24.12 -11.24
N LEU A 71 4.64 23.71 -10.81
CA LEU A 71 5.91 24.24 -11.32
C LEU A 71 6.82 23.11 -11.81
N PRO A 72 6.56 22.55 -13.03
CA PRO A 72 7.46 21.60 -13.66
C PRO A 72 8.78 22.26 -14.13
N PRO A 73 9.85 21.48 -14.42
CA PRO A 73 9.86 20.03 -14.43
C PRO A 73 10.27 19.42 -13.08
N HIS A 74 9.72 18.26 -12.76
CA HIS A 74 10.09 17.48 -11.59
C HIS A 74 10.40 16.02 -11.95
N ASN A 75 11.25 15.37 -11.16
CA ASN A 75 11.44 13.93 -11.15
C ASN A 75 11.55 13.44 -9.70
N MET A 76 11.70 12.13 -9.52
CA MET A 76 11.93 11.54 -8.21
C MET A 76 13.09 10.56 -8.28
N GLN A 77 14.14 10.85 -7.54
CA GLN A 77 15.28 9.99 -7.34
C GLN A 77 15.26 9.40 -5.93
N VAL A 78 15.50 8.11 -5.82
CA VAL A 78 15.75 7.44 -4.54
C VAL A 78 17.26 7.36 -4.36
N THR A 79 17.82 8.09 -3.38
CA THR A 79 19.27 8.35 -3.27
C THR A 79 20.09 7.06 -3.11
N ASP A 80 19.58 6.12 -2.31
CA ASP A 80 20.29 4.88 -1.98
C ASP A 80 19.79 3.67 -2.79
N HIS A 81 18.73 3.87 -3.60
CA HIS A 81 18.06 2.85 -4.41
C HIS A 81 17.74 3.40 -5.82
N PRO A 82 18.76 3.62 -6.65
CA PRO A 82 18.56 4.22 -7.98
C PRO A 82 17.65 3.40 -8.90
N GLU A 83 17.52 2.11 -8.66
CA GLU A 83 16.62 1.21 -9.40
C GLU A 83 15.12 1.52 -9.17
N LEU A 84 14.78 2.21 -8.08
CA LEU A 84 13.42 2.68 -7.77
C LEU A 84 13.16 4.12 -8.22
N SER A 85 14.16 4.77 -8.80
CA SER A 85 14.05 6.14 -9.25
C SER A 85 13.26 6.28 -10.53
N HIS A 86 12.49 7.37 -10.66
CA HIS A 86 11.92 7.85 -11.91
C HIS A 86 12.72 9.08 -12.38
N GLY A 87 13.74 8.83 -13.21
CA GLY A 87 14.70 9.85 -13.64
C GLY A 87 14.19 10.79 -14.71
N ASP A 88 13.17 10.38 -15.48
CA ASP A 88 12.57 11.20 -16.51
C ASP A 88 11.83 12.38 -15.89
N LEU A 89 11.99 13.55 -16.51
CA LEU A 89 11.34 14.79 -16.03
C LEU A 89 9.89 14.85 -16.50
N ALA A 90 8.98 15.05 -15.55
CA ALA A 90 7.59 15.38 -15.81
C ALA A 90 7.45 16.88 -16.08
N PHE A 91 6.95 17.25 -17.24
CA PHE A 91 6.83 18.65 -17.69
C PHE A 91 5.41 19.19 -17.62
N THR A 92 4.41 18.32 -17.50
CA THR A 92 3.00 18.73 -17.52
C THR A 92 2.39 18.58 -16.12
N GLY A 93 1.67 19.61 -15.67
CA GLY A 93 0.90 19.52 -14.43
C GLY A 93 -0.17 18.42 -14.53
N GLY A 94 -0.28 17.60 -13.47
CA GLY A 94 -1.14 16.43 -13.44
C GLY A 94 -0.55 15.16 -14.05
N GLU A 95 0.63 15.21 -14.64
CA GLU A 95 1.37 14.02 -15.09
C GLU A 95 1.71 13.14 -13.89
N THR A 96 1.53 11.82 -14.01
CA THR A 96 1.73 10.87 -12.90
C THR A 96 2.65 9.73 -13.28
N PHE A 97 3.35 9.20 -12.28
CA PHE A 97 4.05 7.92 -12.36
C PHE A 97 3.93 7.18 -11.01
N GLU A 98 4.18 5.89 -11.03
CA GLU A 98 4.04 5.03 -9.86
C GLU A 98 5.35 4.30 -9.56
N VAL A 99 5.65 4.16 -8.26
CA VAL A 99 6.81 3.40 -7.77
C VAL A 99 6.37 2.47 -6.66
N THR A 100 6.71 1.18 -6.77
CA THR A 100 6.45 0.17 -5.74
C THR A 100 7.70 -0.01 -4.89
N PHE A 101 7.55 0.01 -3.57
CA PHE A 101 8.62 -0.15 -2.60
C PHE A 101 8.56 -1.56 -1.99
N PRO A 102 9.42 -2.51 -2.45
CA PRO A 102 9.24 -3.93 -2.13
C PRO A 102 9.71 -4.32 -0.73
N GLU A 103 10.62 -3.57 -0.12
CA GLU A 103 11.29 -3.95 1.12
C GLU A 103 11.10 -2.88 2.19
N ALA A 104 11.08 -3.31 3.47
CA ALA A 104 11.04 -2.40 4.60
C ALA A 104 12.34 -1.60 4.71
N GLY A 105 12.23 -0.30 5.04
CA GLY A 105 13.36 0.62 5.17
C GLY A 105 12.95 2.07 5.01
N ASP A 106 13.91 2.97 5.15
CA ASP A 106 13.75 4.40 4.91
C ASP A 106 14.36 4.75 3.55
N TYR A 107 13.53 5.26 2.66
CA TYR A 107 13.92 5.65 1.31
C TYR A 107 13.96 7.17 1.21
N ASN A 108 15.17 7.73 1.07
CA ASN A 108 15.36 9.16 0.88
C ASN A 108 15.12 9.53 -0.59
N ILE A 109 14.18 10.44 -0.83
CA ILE A 109 13.84 10.91 -2.17
C ILE A 109 14.26 12.35 -2.39
N GLN A 110 14.60 12.70 -3.61
CA GLN A 110 14.89 14.07 -4.03
C GLN A 110 14.47 14.32 -5.49
N CYS A 111 14.25 15.59 -5.82
CA CYS A 111 14.07 16.03 -7.21
C CYS A 111 15.41 16.57 -7.71
N ASP A 112 15.98 15.98 -8.79
CA ASP A 112 17.30 16.35 -9.27
C ASP A 112 17.46 17.84 -9.57
N PRO A 113 16.59 18.49 -10.36
CA PRO A 113 16.74 19.91 -10.64
C PRO A 113 16.59 20.81 -9.41
N HIS A 114 15.94 20.33 -8.35
CA HIS A 114 15.59 21.16 -7.19
C HIS A 114 16.14 20.64 -5.85
N ALA A 115 17.00 19.61 -5.87
CA ALA A 115 17.63 19.09 -4.66
C ALA A 115 18.45 20.15 -3.91
N GLY A 116 19.11 21.05 -4.65
CA GLY A 116 19.84 22.18 -4.09
C GLY A 116 18.94 23.23 -3.42
N ALA A 117 17.68 23.30 -3.80
CA ALA A 117 16.65 24.15 -3.16
C ALA A 117 15.95 23.45 -1.98
N GLY A 118 16.32 22.21 -1.67
CA GLY A 118 15.76 21.44 -0.55
C GLY A 118 14.54 20.61 -0.90
N MET A 119 14.23 20.36 -2.18
CA MET A 119 13.14 19.46 -2.60
C MET A 119 13.54 18.01 -2.34
N LYS A 120 13.28 17.56 -1.12
CA LYS A 120 13.63 16.25 -0.57
C LYS A 120 12.48 15.70 0.29
N GLY A 121 12.44 14.38 0.46
CA GLY A 121 11.47 13.71 1.31
C GLY A 121 11.95 12.33 1.76
N VAL A 122 11.13 11.66 2.57
CA VAL A 122 11.39 10.30 3.07
C VAL A 122 10.13 9.45 2.96
N ILE A 123 10.31 8.21 2.49
CA ILE A 123 9.27 7.19 2.49
C ILE A 123 9.69 6.12 3.48
N HIS A 124 8.93 5.98 4.57
CA HIS A 124 9.12 4.95 5.59
C HIS A 124 8.32 3.71 5.21
N VAL A 125 8.99 2.61 4.91
CA VAL A 125 8.37 1.32 4.55
C VAL A 125 8.48 0.36 5.72
N GLN A 126 7.34 -0.19 6.17
CA GLN A 126 7.23 -1.08 7.33
C GLN A 126 6.85 -2.51 6.94
#